data_5b9d706dd5f5ca83daf9eec1ff893c46
#
_entry.id   5b9d706dd5f5ca83daf9eec1ff893c46
#
_cell.length_a   1.000
_cell.length_b   1.000
_cell.length_c   1.000
_cell.angle_alpha   90.00
_cell.angle_beta   90.00
_cell.angle_gamma   90.00
#
_symmetry.space_group_name_H-M   'P 1'
#
loop_
_entity.id
_entity.type
_entity.pdbx_description
1 polymer ?
#
loop_
_entity_poly.entity_id
_entity_poly.type
_entity_poly.pdbx_seq_one_letter_code
_entity_poly.pdbx_strand_id
1 'polypeptide(L)'
;MLKTCKMDFLGIRPYITWKPIAFFILFSIGFTYFMDLSFFPMVFAMTLSLMVMTYPFVTGEDSGTERLYRMIGMEDEDTVRGRYLYSFVVFLVATLAALVIMNGVNLAKSGELIIGESLAVGGLYLAMYILFMDINVPIFFAVGHKKAKAVAGAALIAATLIVIGVSGFATSAFPEEVKALYLWAMNHVALIVLFGIVFLVLMTMLSYAVALRKFKRRDL
;
A
#
# COMPACT_ATOMS: atom_id res chain seq x y z
N MET A 1 3.23 -18.56 8.86
CA MET A 1 2.74 -17.49 7.97
C MET A 1 1.22 -17.30 8.02
N LEU A 2 0.38 -18.25 7.53
CA LEU A 2 -1.10 -18.12 7.54
C LEU A 2 -1.69 -18.00 8.95
N LYS A 3 -1.15 -18.72 9.94
CA LYS A 3 -1.60 -18.63 11.34
C LYS A 3 -1.40 -17.22 11.90
N THR A 4 -0.23 -16.61 11.68
CA THR A 4 0.08 -15.24 12.11
C THR A 4 -0.86 -14.23 11.46
N CYS A 5 -1.03 -14.32 10.15
CA CYS A 5 -1.96 -13.46 9.41
C CYS A 5 -3.40 -13.56 9.95
N LYS A 6 -3.88 -14.79 10.22
CA LYS A 6 -5.20 -15.01 10.82
C LYS A 6 -5.32 -14.41 12.22
N MET A 7 -4.26 -14.55 13.04
CA MET A 7 -4.23 -14.00 14.40
C MET A 7 -4.22 -12.47 14.36
N ASP A 8 -3.45 -11.87 13.46
CA ASP A 8 -3.47 -10.41 13.25
C ASP A 8 -4.88 -9.94 12.85
N PHE A 9 -5.58 -10.63 11.92
CA PHE A 9 -6.97 -10.31 11.58
C PHE A 9 -7.93 -10.41 12.77
N LEU A 10 -7.79 -11.46 13.58
CA LEU A 10 -8.65 -11.63 14.78
C LEU A 10 -8.35 -10.57 15.84
N GLY A 11 -7.07 -10.24 16.06
CA GLY A 11 -6.65 -9.21 17.01
C GLY A 11 -7.12 -7.81 16.65
N ILE A 12 -7.31 -7.53 15.36
CA ILE A 12 -7.73 -6.22 14.86
C ILE A 12 -9.25 -6.08 14.78
N ARG A 13 -9.98 -7.19 14.75
CA ARG A 13 -11.44 -7.18 14.63
C ARG A 13 -12.15 -6.16 15.53
N PRO A 14 -11.76 -5.92 16.81
CA PRO A 14 -12.37 -4.91 17.67
C PRO A 14 -12.14 -3.47 17.20
N TYR A 15 -11.06 -3.21 16.45
CA TYR A 15 -10.68 -1.88 15.97
C TYR A 15 -11.28 -1.54 14.59
N ILE A 16 -11.69 -2.55 13.82
CA ILE A 16 -12.34 -2.35 12.53
C ILE A 16 -13.82 -2.08 12.78
N THR A 17 -14.19 -0.80 12.80
CA THR A 17 -15.59 -0.39 12.86
C THR A 17 -16.14 -0.18 11.45
N TRP A 18 -17.42 -0.47 11.26
CA TRP A 18 -18.08 -0.30 9.97
C TRP A 18 -18.23 1.18 9.55
N LYS A 19 -18.22 2.11 10.53
CA LYS A 19 -18.44 3.56 10.30
C LYS A 19 -17.39 4.18 9.35
N PRO A 20 -16.06 4.06 9.59
CA PRO A 20 -15.06 4.57 8.64
C PRO A 20 -15.17 3.91 7.27
N ILE A 21 -15.45 2.60 7.22
CA ILE A 21 -15.58 1.88 5.94
C ILE A 21 -16.76 2.43 5.14
N ALA A 22 -17.93 2.57 5.77
CA ALA A 22 -19.11 3.16 5.14
C ALA A 22 -18.84 4.60 4.67
N PHE A 23 -18.17 5.40 5.52
CA PHE A 23 -17.77 6.76 5.15
C PHE A 23 -16.89 6.78 3.90
N PHE A 24 -15.85 5.95 3.83
CA PHE A 24 -14.97 5.87 2.67
C PHE A 24 -15.70 5.41 1.41
N ILE A 25 -16.63 4.45 1.51
CA ILE A 25 -17.43 3.98 0.38
C ILE A 25 -18.33 5.11 -0.13
N LEU A 26 -19.10 5.75 0.75
CA LEU A 26 -20.01 6.84 0.38
C LEU A 26 -19.26 8.03 -0.23
N PHE A 27 -18.13 8.39 0.39
CA PHE A 27 -17.28 9.47 -0.11
C PHE A 27 -16.68 9.14 -1.48
N SER A 28 -16.22 7.90 -1.68
CA SER A 28 -15.70 7.43 -2.98
C SER A 28 -16.77 7.54 -4.07
N ILE A 29 -17.99 7.06 -3.79
CA ILE A 29 -19.12 7.15 -4.73
C ILE A 29 -19.44 8.61 -5.03
N GLY A 30 -19.54 9.46 -3.99
CA GLY A 30 -19.84 10.87 -4.14
C GLY A 30 -18.80 11.61 -5.00
N PHE A 31 -17.51 11.47 -4.71
CA PHE A 31 -16.45 12.12 -5.49
C PHE A 31 -16.41 11.63 -6.94
N THR A 32 -16.54 10.32 -7.16
CA THR A 32 -16.56 9.75 -8.51
C THR A 32 -17.79 10.23 -9.29
N TYR A 33 -18.95 10.32 -8.64
CA TYR A 33 -20.20 10.70 -9.31
C TYR A 33 -20.28 12.22 -9.60
N PHE A 34 -19.96 13.06 -8.61
CA PHE A 34 -20.17 14.51 -8.70
C PHE A 34 -18.97 15.28 -9.29
N MET A 35 -17.74 14.80 -9.07
CA MET A 35 -16.53 15.50 -9.50
C MET A 35 -15.83 14.87 -10.71
N ASP A 36 -16.40 13.82 -11.29
CA ASP A 36 -15.82 13.07 -12.43
C ASP A 36 -14.41 12.52 -12.18
N LEU A 37 -14.06 12.29 -10.90
CA LEU A 37 -12.77 11.78 -10.49
C LEU A 37 -12.80 10.26 -10.39
N SER A 38 -12.76 9.57 -11.53
CA SER A 38 -12.89 8.11 -11.61
C SER A 38 -11.83 7.34 -10.81
N PHE A 39 -10.65 7.90 -10.58
CA PHE A 39 -9.57 7.27 -9.82
C PHE A 39 -9.72 7.39 -8.29
N PHE A 40 -10.64 8.20 -7.78
CA PHE A 40 -10.79 8.49 -6.34
C PHE A 40 -11.04 7.24 -5.47
N PRO A 41 -11.83 6.24 -5.89
CA PRO A 41 -11.98 5.01 -5.12
C PRO A 41 -10.65 4.30 -4.83
N MET A 42 -9.67 4.37 -5.76
CA MET A 42 -8.34 3.81 -5.56
C MET A 42 -7.51 4.60 -4.53
N VAL A 43 -7.63 5.93 -4.52
CA VAL A 43 -7.00 6.78 -3.49
C VAL A 43 -7.51 6.39 -2.11
N PHE A 44 -8.83 6.19 -1.95
CA PHE A 44 -9.41 5.77 -0.69
C PHE A 44 -9.03 4.35 -0.31
N ALA A 45 -9.03 3.41 -1.25
CA ALA A 45 -8.59 2.03 -1.02
C ALA A 45 -7.14 2.01 -0.49
N MET A 46 -6.25 2.78 -1.12
CA MET A 46 -4.86 2.89 -0.68
C MET A 46 -4.76 3.51 0.72
N THR A 47 -5.44 4.62 0.98
CA THR A 47 -5.42 5.31 2.27
C THR A 47 -5.94 4.43 3.39
N LEU A 48 -7.09 3.77 3.18
CA LEU A 48 -7.68 2.85 4.14
C LEU A 48 -6.75 1.66 4.42
N SER A 49 -6.15 1.10 3.37
CA SER A 49 -5.21 -0.02 3.51
C SER A 49 -3.95 0.36 4.28
N LEU A 50 -3.41 1.55 4.05
CA LEU A 50 -2.27 2.07 4.80
C LEU A 50 -2.61 2.26 6.29
N MET A 51 -3.82 2.74 6.61
CA MET A 51 -4.28 2.83 8.00
C MET A 51 -4.40 1.43 8.63
N VAL A 52 -5.07 0.50 7.96
CA VAL A 52 -5.33 -0.85 8.48
C VAL A 52 -4.04 -1.67 8.59
N MET A 53 -3.07 -1.47 7.69
CA MET A 53 -1.74 -2.09 7.75
C MET A 53 -1.01 -1.81 9.06
N THR A 54 -1.26 -0.65 9.69
CA THR A 54 -0.57 -0.27 10.93
C THR A 54 -1.10 -1.00 12.17
N TYR A 55 -2.35 -1.49 12.16
CA TYR A 55 -2.99 -2.07 13.34
C TYR A 55 -2.26 -3.26 13.97
N PRO A 56 -1.71 -4.25 13.24
CA PRO A 56 -0.95 -5.33 13.85
C PRO A 56 0.28 -4.84 14.64
N PHE A 57 0.86 -3.72 14.23
CA PHE A 57 2.00 -3.13 14.94
C PHE A 57 1.56 -2.36 16.20
N VAL A 58 0.40 -1.69 16.14
CA VAL A 58 -0.23 -1.06 17.31
C VAL A 58 -0.57 -2.09 18.36
N THR A 59 -1.33 -3.12 17.99
CA THR A 59 -1.71 -4.19 18.91
C THR A 59 -0.52 -4.98 19.41
N GLY A 60 0.50 -5.21 18.56
CA GLY A 60 1.76 -5.85 18.94
C GLY A 60 2.48 -5.11 20.06
N GLU A 61 2.53 -3.78 19.98
CA GLU A 61 3.22 -2.94 20.97
C GLU A 61 2.38 -2.73 22.24
N ASP A 62 1.08 -2.47 22.12
CA ASP A 62 0.22 -2.13 23.25
C ASP A 62 -0.22 -3.37 24.07
N SER A 63 -0.49 -4.51 23.43
CA SER A 63 -0.96 -5.74 24.07
C SER A 63 0.12 -6.82 24.26
N GLY A 64 1.35 -6.57 23.82
CA GLY A 64 2.42 -7.55 23.91
C GLY A 64 2.20 -8.80 23.03
N THR A 65 1.38 -8.69 21.96
CA THR A 65 1.05 -9.82 21.08
C THR A 65 2.29 -10.43 20.44
N GLU A 66 3.35 -9.65 20.20
CA GLU A 66 4.62 -10.16 19.66
C GLU A 66 5.30 -11.13 20.63
N ARG A 67 5.25 -10.83 21.95
CA ARG A 67 5.73 -11.75 23.00
C ARG A 67 4.90 -13.02 23.05
N LEU A 68 3.58 -12.90 22.93
CA LEU A 68 2.68 -14.03 22.88
C LEU A 68 3.03 -14.97 21.71
N TYR A 69 3.30 -14.40 20.52
CA TYR A 69 3.68 -15.20 19.34
C TYR A 69 4.94 -16.04 19.60
N ARG A 70 5.96 -15.48 20.24
CA ARG A 70 7.16 -16.23 20.65
C ARG A 70 6.87 -17.29 21.72
N MET A 71 6.01 -16.98 22.72
CA MET A 71 5.63 -17.94 23.78
C MET A 71 4.90 -19.16 23.24
N ILE A 72 4.08 -19.02 22.19
CA ILE A 72 3.39 -20.14 21.53
C ILE A 72 4.23 -20.82 20.44
N GLY A 73 5.53 -20.51 20.36
CA GLY A 73 6.49 -21.17 19.47
C GLY A 73 6.38 -20.73 18.01
N MET A 74 5.84 -19.55 17.72
CA MET A 74 5.88 -19.01 16.36
C MET A 74 7.28 -18.50 16.02
N GLU A 75 7.77 -18.88 14.84
CA GLU A 75 9.05 -18.40 14.33
C GLU A 75 8.96 -16.91 13.97
N ASP A 76 10.04 -16.18 14.22
CA ASP A 76 10.15 -14.77 13.86
C ASP A 76 9.90 -14.54 12.36
N GLU A 77 10.34 -15.48 11.52
CA GLU A 77 10.11 -15.43 10.07
C GLU A 77 8.64 -15.53 9.71
N ASP A 78 7.89 -16.39 10.38
CA ASP A 78 6.45 -16.54 10.17
C ASP A 78 5.68 -15.29 10.60
N THR A 79 6.14 -14.61 11.64
CA THR A 79 5.55 -13.35 12.10
C THR A 79 5.76 -12.24 11.07
N VAL A 80 6.99 -12.08 10.59
CA VAL A 80 7.30 -11.05 9.57
C VAL A 80 6.55 -11.33 8.27
N ARG A 81 6.63 -12.57 7.75
CA ARG A 81 5.89 -12.96 6.53
C ARG A 81 4.37 -12.77 6.68
N GLY A 82 3.84 -13.09 7.85
CA GLY A 82 2.42 -12.92 8.16
C GLY A 82 1.98 -11.46 8.05
N ARG A 83 2.80 -10.50 8.50
CA ARG A 83 2.52 -9.06 8.41
C ARG A 83 2.55 -8.53 6.96
N TYR A 84 3.50 -9.00 6.13
CA TYR A 84 3.49 -8.67 4.70
C TYR A 84 2.25 -9.23 4.01
N LEU A 85 1.93 -10.50 4.26
CA LEU A 85 0.73 -11.14 3.69
C LEU A 85 -0.56 -10.43 4.13
N TYR A 86 -0.66 -10.09 5.42
CA TYR A 86 -1.80 -9.34 5.96
C TYR A 86 -1.98 -8.01 5.23
N SER A 87 -0.91 -7.22 5.11
CA SER A 87 -0.93 -5.92 4.45
C SER A 87 -1.34 -6.05 2.98
N PHE A 88 -0.80 -7.03 2.27
CA PHE A 88 -1.15 -7.31 0.88
C PHE A 88 -2.61 -7.71 0.70
N VAL A 89 -3.13 -8.60 1.55
CA VAL A 89 -4.54 -9.06 1.49
C VAL A 89 -5.50 -7.91 1.77
N VAL A 90 -5.22 -7.06 2.77
CA VAL A 90 -6.03 -5.88 3.07
C VAL A 90 -6.13 -4.96 1.85
N PHE A 91 -5.00 -4.66 1.21
CA PHE A 91 -4.99 -3.83 0.02
C PHE A 91 -5.71 -4.47 -1.16
N LEU A 92 -5.52 -5.77 -1.38
CA LEU A 92 -6.20 -6.49 -2.47
C LEU A 92 -7.72 -6.40 -2.33
N VAL A 93 -8.24 -6.64 -1.12
CA VAL A 93 -9.68 -6.54 -0.85
C VAL A 93 -10.20 -5.12 -1.05
N ALA A 94 -9.47 -4.12 -0.56
CA ALA A 94 -9.85 -2.71 -0.74
C ALA A 94 -9.81 -2.29 -2.23
N THR A 95 -8.81 -2.75 -2.98
CA THR A 95 -8.69 -2.50 -4.43
C THR A 95 -9.84 -3.14 -5.22
N LEU A 96 -10.22 -4.39 -4.88
CA LEU A 96 -11.37 -5.04 -5.52
C LEU A 96 -12.67 -4.26 -5.27
N ALA A 97 -12.87 -3.78 -4.04
CA ALA A 97 -14.02 -2.93 -3.72
C ALA A 97 -13.98 -1.61 -4.52
N ALA A 98 -12.82 -0.98 -4.63
CA ALA A 98 -12.65 0.25 -5.42
C ALA A 98 -12.92 0.03 -6.91
N LEU A 99 -12.46 -1.08 -7.49
CA LEU A 99 -12.76 -1.46 -8.88
C LEU A 99 -14.27 -1.61 -9.12
N VAL A 100 -14.98 -2.24 -8.19
CA VAL A 100 -16.44 -2.37 -8.26
C VAL A 100 -17.12 -1.00 -8.21
N ILE A 101 -16.68 -0.11 -7.33
CA ILE A 101 -17.23 1.26 -7.22
C ILE A 101 -16.95 2.05 -8.50
N MET A 102 -15.72 2.04 -9.01
CA MET A 102 -15.34 2.75 -10.25
C MET A 102 -16.22 2.34 -11.43
N ASN A 103 -16.30 1.03 -11.68
CA ASN A 103 -17.08 0.50 -12.79
C ASN A 103 -18.60 0.68 -12.58
N GLY A 104 -19.08 0.52 -11.34
CA GLY A 104 -20.51 0.70 -11.02
C GLY A 104 -20.98 2.13 -11.20
N VAL A 105 -20.19 3.11 -10.74
CA VAL A 105 -20.51 4.53 -10.92
C VAL A 105 -20.43 4.94 -12.41
N ASN A 106 -19.40 4.46 -13.13
CA ASN A 106 -19.27 4.77 -14.55
C ASN A 106 -20.42 4.15 -15.37
N LEU A 107 -20.79 2.92 -15.09
CA LEU A 107 -21.95 2.28 -15.71
C LEU A 107 -23.25 3.06 -15.46
N ALA A 108 -23.43 3.60 -14.24
CA ALA A 108 -24.60 4.42 -13.90
C ALA A 108 -24.63 5.78 -14.60
N LYS A 109 -23.45 6.35 -14.92
CA LYS A 109 -23.32 7.67 -15.56
C LYS A 109 -23.35 7.60 -17.10
N SER A 110 -22.53 6.74 -17.66
CA SER A 110 -22.27 6.68 -19.12
C SER A 110 -22.88 5.45 -19.80
N GLY A 111 -23.35 4.47 -19.02
CA GLY A 111 -23.82 3.19 -19.54
C GLY A 111 -22.69 2.26 -19.98
N GLU A 112 -21.41 2.62 -19.76
CA GLU A 112 -20.26 1.86 -20.21
C GLU A 112 -19.38 1.38 -19.04
N LEU A 113 -18.73 0.23 -19.23
CA LEU A 113 -17.75 -0.31 -18.28
C LEU A 113 -16.33 0.10 -18.71
N ILE A 114 -15.57 0.67 -17.78
CA ILE A 114 -14.17 1.09 -18.01
C ILE A 114 -13.16 0.07 -17.45
N ILE A 115 -13.40 -1.23 -17.67
CA ILE A 115 -12.60 -2.31 -17.04
C ILE A 115 -11.10 -2.17 -17.33
N GLY A 116 -10.73 -1.88 -18.59
CA GLY A 116 -9.32 -1.72 -18.98
C GLY A 116 -8.61 -0.60 -18.24
N GLU A 117 -9.23 0.57 -18.21
CA GLU A 117 -8.68 1.74 -17.50
C GLU A 117 -8.64 1.52 -15.99
N SER A 118 -9.70 0.97 -15.41
CA SER A 118 -9.76 0.71 -13.98
C SER A 118 -8.73 -0.31 -13.53
N LEU A 119 -8.44 -1.34 -14.33
CA LEU A 119 -7.36 -2.30 -14.05
C LEU A 119 -5.97 -1.67 -14.18
N ALA A 120 -5.75 -0.81 -15.17
CA ALA A 120 -4.48 -0.10 -15.32
C ALA A 120 -4.22 0.83 -14.11
N VAL A 121 -5.23 1.60 -13.70
CA VAL A 121 -5.18 2.42 -12.49
C VAL A 121 -4.95 1.56 -11.25
N GLY A 122 -5.69 0.45 -11.11
CA GLY A 122 -5.52 -0.50 -10.00
C GLY A 122 -4.11 -1.08 -9.93
N GLY A 123 -3.51 -1.43 -11.08
CA GLY A 123 -2.13 -1.91 -11.18
C GLY A 123 -1.10 -0.87 -10.74
N LEU A 124 -1.29 0.39 -11.12
CA LEU A 124 -0.44 1.50 -10.69
C LEU A 124 -0.51 1.69 -9.17
N TYR A 125 -1.71 1.74 -8.59
CA TYR A 125 -1.90 1.87 -7.14
C TYR A 125 -1.36 0.65 -6.38
N LEU A 126 -1.45 -0.55 -6.94
CA LEU A 126 -0.83 -1.76 -6.38
C LEU A 126 0.69 -1.60 -6.29
N ALA A 127 1.34 -1.15 -7.36
CA ALA A 127 2.78 -0.92 -7.37
C ALA A 127 3.19 0.13 -6.33
N MET A 128 2.46 1.25 -6.25
CA MET A 128 2.68 2.28 -5.24
C MET A 128 2.50 1.75 -3.82
N TYR A 129 1.44 0.96 -3.58
CA TYR A 129 1.18 0.38 -2.25
C TYR A 129 2.30 -0.57 -1.81
N ILE A 130 2.79 -1.44 -2.72
CA ILE A 130 3.91 -2.34 -2.44
C ILE A 130 5.15 -1.54 -2.04
N LEU A 131 5.50 -0.48 -2.75
CA LEU A 131 6.62 0.39 -2.39
C LEU A 131 6.44 1.02 -1.00
N PHE A 132 5.23 1.51 -0.69
CA PHE A 132 4.93 2.04 0.65
C PHE A 132 5.03 0.97 1.73
N MET A 133 4.51 -0.22 1.50
CA MET A 133 4.61 -1.35 2.41
C MET A 133 6.08 -1.72 2.66
N ASP A 134 6.88 -1.78 1.60
CA ASP A 134 8.30 -2.15 1.65
C ASP A 134 9.16 -1.14 2.43
N ILE A 135 8.77 0.12 2.46
CA ILE A 135 9.42 1.14 3.29
C ILE A 135 8.93 1.09 4.73
N ASN A 136 7.62 1.02 4.93
CA ASN A 136 7.01 1.18 6.25
C ASN A 136 7.17 -0.05 7.15
N VAL A 137 7.02 -1.26 6.61
CA VAL A 137 7.08 -2.48 7.42
C VAL A 137 8.42 -2.65 8.13
N PRO A 138 9.61 -2.49 7.48
CA PRO A 138 10.89 -2.51 8.17
C PRO A 138 11.03 -1.42 9.25
N ILE A 139 10.48 -0.22 9.00
CA ILE A 139 10.52 0.89 9.95
C ILE A 139 9.70 0.54 11.20
N PHE A 140 8.49 -0.03 11.03
CA PHE A 140 7.67 -0.46 12.15
C PHE A 140 8.37 -1.52 13.00
N PHE A 141 9.04 -2.48 12.38
CA PHE A 141 9.83 -3.47 13.11
C PHE A 141 11.09 -2.89 13.77
N ALA A 142 11.69 -1.84 13.21
CA ALA A 142 12.91 -1.25 13.73
C ALA A 142 12.69 -0.35 14.97
N VAL A 143 11.67 0.52 14.94
CA VAL A 143 11.52 1.59 15.94
C VAL A 143 10.20 1.51 16.74
N GLY A 144 9.35 0.53 16.44
CA GLY A 144 8.01 0.40 17.02
C GLY A 144 7.00 1.38 16.41
N HIS A 145 5.71 1.13 16.68
CA HIS A 145 4.63 1.87 16.02
C HIS A 145 4.62 3.37 16.36
N LYS A 146 4.79 3.72 17.63
CA LYS A 146 4.67 5.12 18.10
C LYS A 146 5.70 6.04 17.44
N LYS A 147 6.95 5.59 17.33
CA LYS A 147 8.01 6.34 16.66
C LYS A 147 7.97 6.20 15.13
N ALA A 148 7.61 5.02 14.63
CA ALA A 148 7.55 4.74 13.20
C ALA A 148 6.55 5.62 12.47
N LYS A 149 5.40 5.95 13.07
CA LYS A 149 4.38 6.80 12.45
C LYS A 149 4.91 8.19 12.08
N ALA A 150 5.72 8.79 12.96
CA ALA A 150 6.35 10.08 12.68
C ALA A 150 7.44 9.96 11.59
N VAL A 151 8.28 8.93 11.67
CA VAL A 151 9.36 8.68 10.70
C VAL A 151 8.79 8.35 9.32
N ALA A 152 7.76 7.48 9.24
CA ALA A 152 7.11 7.13 7.99
C ALA A 152 6.41 8.32 7.33
N GLY A 153 5.75 9.17 8.11
CA GLY A 153 5.15 10.41 7.63
C GLY A 153 6.20 11.38 7.06
N ALA A 154 7.30 11.58 7.79
CA ALA A 154 8.39 12.43 7.33
C ALA A 154 9.07 11.88 6.05
N ALA A 155 9.29 10.56 5.98
CA ALA A 155 9.86 9.91 4.80
C ALA A 155 8.94 10.04 3.57
N LEU A 156 7.63 9.92 3.77
CA LEU A 156 6.65 10.12 2.70
C LEU A 156 6.69 11.54 2.15
N ILE A 157 6.66 12.54 3.04
CA ILE A 157 6.72 13.96 2.64
C ILE A 157 8.04 14.23 1.89
N ALA A 158 9.17 13.77 2.42
CA ALA A 158 10.46 13.93 1.78
C ALA A 158 10.51 13.28 0.38
N ALA A 159 10.03 12.04 0.24
CA ALA A 159 9.96 11.36 -1.04
C ALA A 159 9.07 12.10 -2.05
N THR A 160 7.91 12.60 -1.62
CA THR A 160 7.01 13.39 -2.47
C THR A 160 7.67 14.68 -2.94
N LEU A 161 8.32 15.41 -2.04
CA LEU A 161 9.04 16.65 -2.40
C LEU A 161 10.19 16.38 -3.37
N ILE A 162 10.93 15.28 -3.18
CA ILE A 162 12.02 14.88 -4.11
C ILE A 162 11.44 14.57 -5.48
N VAL A 163 10.37 13.78 -5.57
CA VAL A 163 9.73 13.44 -6.85
C VAL A 163 9.22 14.69 -7.58
N ILE A 164 8.52 15.58 -6.86
CA ILE A 164 8.02 16.84 -7.44
C ILE A 164 9.20 17.72 -7.89
N GLY A 165 10.22 17.87 -7.06
CA GLY A 165 11.39 18.68 -7.38
C GLY A 165 12.17 18.15 -8.59
N VAL A 166 12.45 16.85 -8.61
CA VAL A 166 13.17 16.20 -9.72
C VAL A 166 12.36 16.23 -11.01
N SER A 167 11.06 15.93 -10.96
CA SER A 167 10.20 15.97 -12.15
C SER A 167 10.06 17.39 -12.69
N GLY A 168 9.84 18.37 -11.82
CA GLY A 168 9.77 19.77 -12.22
C GLY A 168 11.09 20.29 -12.81
N PHE A 169 12.24 19.94 -12.22
CA PHE A 169 13.54 20.28 -12.76
C PHE A 169 13.79 19.61 -14.12
N ALA A 170 13.51 18.30 -14.23
CA ALA A 170 13.74 17.56 -15.47
C ALA A 170 12.89 18.12 -16.62
N THR A 171 11.61 18.40 -16.38
CA THR A 171 10.72 18.98 -17.41
C THR A 171 11.10 20.39 -17.81
N SER A 172 11.67 21.18 -16.91
CA SER A 172 12.09 22.57 -17.22
C SER A 172 13.47 22.64 -17.87
N ALA A 173 14.43 21.82 -17.43
CA ALA A 173 15.81 21.84 -17.91
C ALA A 173 16.01 21.01 -19.20
N PHE A 174 15.26 19.93 -19.36
CA PHE A 174 15.41 18.94 -20.44
C PHE A 174 14.08 18.55 -21.09
N PRO A 175 13.31 19.50 -21.65
CA PRO A 175 11.96 19.24 -22.15
C PRO A 175 11.92 18.25 -23.32
N GLU A 176 12.87 18.31 -24.23
CA GLU A 176 12.90 17.43 -25.42
C GLU A 176 13.32 16.00 -25.04
N GLU A 177 14.28 15.86 -24.14
CA GLU A 177 14.72 14.55 -23.63
C GLU A 177 13.61 13.87 -22.82
N VAL A 178 12.88 14.62 -22.00
CA VAL A 178 11.73 14.10 -21.23
C VAL A 178 10.63 13.65 -22.20
N LYS A 179 10.36 14.42 -23.25
CA LYS A 179 9.39 14.05 -24.29
C LYS A 179 9.82 12.82 -25.06
N ALA A 180 11.10 12.72 -25.44
CA ALA A 180 11.67 11.55 -26.12
C ALA A 180 11.59 10.30 -25.22
N LEU A 181 11.90 10.43 -23.93
CA LEU A 181 11.78 9.36 -22.94
C LEU A 181 10.32 8.91 -22.80
N TYR A 182 9.38 9.85 -22.73
CA TYR A 182 7.95 9.53 -22.67
C TYR A 182 7.48 8.76 -23.91
N LEU A 183 7.84 9.20 -25.11
CA LEU A 183 7.48 8.51 -26.34
C LEU A 183 8.11 7.11 -26.44
N TRP A 184 9.38 6.99 -26.00
CA TRP A 184 10.04 5.69 -25.91
C TRP A 184 9.33 4.77 -24.92
N ALA A 185 8.94 5.29 -23.75
CA ALA A 185 8.22 4.55 -22.73
C ALA A 185 6.85 4.04 -23.25
N MET A 186 6.12 4.88 -23.96
CA MET A 186 4.83 4.49 -24.56
C MET A 186 4.97 3.40 -25.61
N ASN A 187 6.08 3.38 -26.36
CA ASN A 187 6.36 2.32 -27.33
C ASN A 187 6.86 1.01 -26.70
N HIS A 188 7.34 1.06 -25.43
CA HIS A 188 7.93 -0.08 -24.73
C HIS A 188 7.22 -0.41 -23.42
N VAL A 189 5.91 -0.21 -23.34
CA VAL A 189 5.11 -0.38 -22.10
C VAL A 189 5.31 -1.77 -21.49
N ALA A 190 5.30 -2.84 -22.30
CA ALA A 190 5.48 -4.20 -21.81
C ALA A 190 6.84 -4.40 -21.12
N LEU A 191 7.89 -3.80 -21.67
CA LEU A 191 9.25 -3.87 -21.13
C LEU A 191 9.33 -3.09 -19.80
N ILE A 192 8.72 -1.92 -19.73
CA ILE A 192 8.67 -1.10 -18.49
C ILE A 192 7.90 -1.84 -17.41
N VAL A 193 6.76 -2.44 -17.74
CA VAL A 193 5.97 -3.24 -16.80
C VAL A 193 6.79 -4.42 -16.28
N LEU A 194 7.50 -5.13 -17.16
CA LEU A 194 8.36 -6.24 -16.76
C LEU A 194 9.46 -5.79 -15.80
N PHE A 195 10.20 -4.73 -16.15
CA PHE A 195 11.22 -4.17 -15.27
C PHE A 195 10.64 -3.67 -13.96
N GLY A 196 9.48 -3.04 -13.99
CA GLY A 196 8.75 -2.59 -12.78
C GLY A 196 8.43 -3.76 -11.86
N ILE A 197 7.92 -4.87 -12.38
CA ILE A 197 7.62 -6.08 -11.59
C ILE A 197 8.90 -6.65 -10.97
N VAL A 198 9.99 -6.80 -11.75
CA VAL A 198 11.27 -7.30 -11.25
C VAL A 198 11.80 -6.39 -10.14
N PHE A 199 11.75 -5.07 -10.34
CA PHE A 199 12.16 -4.09 -9.35
C PHE A 199 11.35 -4.20 -8.05
N LEU A 200 10.01 -4.30 -8.14
CA LEU A 200 9.14 -4.48 -6.97
C LEU A 200 9.47 -5.77 -6.20
N VAL A 201 9.67 -6.89 -6.91
CA VAL A 201 10.04 -8.17 -6.27
C VAL A 201 11.38 -8.05 -5.53
N LEU A 202 12.39 -7.45 -6.14
CA LEU A 202 13.70 -7.23 -5.50
C LEU A 202 13.60 -6.31 -4.28
N MET A 203 12.81 -5.23 -4.38
CA MET A 203 12.58 -4.32 -3.26
C MET A 203 11.87 -5.02 -2.11
N THR A 204 10.83 -5.81 -2.38
CA THR A 204 10.11 -6.59 -1.36
C THR A 204 11.03 -7.62 -0.69
N MET A 205 11.89 -8.31 -1.45
CA MET A 205 12.89 -9.23 -0.87
C MET A 205 13.87 -8.52 0.05
N LEU A 206 14.39 -7.37 -0.37
CA LEU A 206 15.28 -6.54 0.43
C LEU A 206 14.59 -6.03 1.69
N SER A 207 13.39 -5.49 1.55
CA SER A 207 12.55 -5.01 2.64
C SER A 207 12.30 -6.10 3.68
N TYR A 208 11.90 -7.29 3.22
CA TYR A 208 11.70 -8.44 4.07
C TYR A 208 12.98 -8.84 4.85
N ALA A 209 14.13 -8.88 4.17
CA ALA A 209 15.40 -9.23 4.82
C ALA A 209 15.78 -8.19 5.91
N VAL A 210 15.56 -6.90 5.65
CA VAL A 210 15.78 -5.83 6.63
C VAL A 210 14.81 -5.95 7.81
N ALA A 211 13.51 -6.13 7.53
CA ALA A 211 12.48 -6.30 8.55
C ALA A 211 12.80 -7.47 9.49
N LEU A 212 13.16 -8.62 8.92
CA LEU A 212 13.51 -9.82 9.69
C LEU A 212 14.74 -9.62 10.57
N ARG A 213 15.80 -8.97 10.03
CA ARG A 213 17.00 -8.65 10.82
C ARG A 213 16.70 -7.72 11.98
N LYS A 214 15.82 -6.72 11.77
CA LYS A 214 15.41 -5.77 12.82
C LYS A 214 14.55 -6.44 13.87
N PHE A 215 13.62 -7.30 13.46
CA PHE A 215 12.75 -8.03 14.38
C PHE A 215 13.53 -9.01 15.26
N LYS A 216 14.51 -9.78 14.70
CA LYS A 216 15.36 -10.70 15.46
C LYS A 216 16.26 -10.00 16.50
N ARG A 217 16.63 -8.73 16.25
CA ARG A 217 17.47 -7.93 17.17
C ARG A 217 16.68 -7.17 18.23
N ARG A 218 15.36 -7.22 18.16
CA ARG A 218 14.49 -6.53 19.12
C ARG A 218 14.33 -7.41 20.37
N ASP A 219 14.76 -6.89 21.51
CA ASP A 219 14.48 -7.50 22.83
C ASP A 219 12.99 -7.28 23.14
N LEU A 220 12.23 -8.39 23.16
CA LEU A 220 10.79 -8.41 23.39
C LEU A 220 10.48 -8.90 24.81
#